data_10d72cbc0ae4b4b24c7cd5a8dddbe678
#
_entry.id   10d72cbc0ae4b4b24c7cd5a8dddbe678
#
_cell.length_a   1.000
_cell.length_b   1.000
_cell.length_c   1.000
_cell.angle_alpha   90.00
_cell.angle_beta   90.00
_cell.angle_gamma   90.00
#
_symmetry.space_group_name_H-M   'P 1'
#
loop_
_entity.id
_entity.type
_entity.pdbx_description
1 polymer ?
#
loop_
_entity_poly.entity_id
_entity_poly.type
_entity_poly.pdbx_seq_one_letter_code
_entity_poly.pdbx_strand_id
1 'polypeptide(L)'
;MLQVIDDCCSTSYLDMLKFAAMNSSNWNLKYPIGMSFEDKHLKLDIIENEPIDEILAGMAMGLLIQIYDKRSDLFYPEVSYCGISMKDKHRLDNRHIDHEHDTDYIKIVGLLNSNWNSKDGGLFLHGDEAIPMVPTHFVVFDPRVQHCASEITTHEKRLGIDFTVKKK
;
A
#
# COMPACT_ATOMS: atom_id res chain seq x y z
N MET A 1 -8.02 14.63 3.04
CA MET A 1 -7.66 13.90 4.28
C MET A 1 -6.29 13.29 4.07
N LEU A 2 -5.39 13.47 5.03
CA LEU A 2 -4.09 12.80 5.10
C LEU A 2 -3.78 12.54 6.58
N GLN A 3 -3.52 11.30 6.96
CA GLN A 3 -3.26 10.92 8.35
C GLN A 3 -2.26 9.78 8.39
N VAL A 4 -1.40 9.77 9.41
CA VAL A 4 -0.53 8.64 9.74
C VAL A 4 -1.09 7.97 10.99
N ILE A 5 -1.19 6.64 10.95
CA ILE A 5 -1.60 5.82 12.08
C ILE A 5 -0.38 5.01 12.51
N ASP A 6 0.08 5.25 13.72
CA ASP A 6 1.29 4.65 14.25
C ASP A 6 1.01 3.30 14.91
N ASP A 7 2.01 2.40 14.84
CA ASP A 7 2.02 1.11 15.55
C ASP A 7 0.75 0.27 15.37
N CYS A 8 0.28 0.16 14.11
CA CYS A 8 -0.95 -0.56 13.79
C CYS A 8 -0.86 -2.07 14.02
N CYS A 9 0.33 -2.65 13.85
CA CYS A 9 0.53 -4.10 13.98
C CYS A 9 1.96 -4.42 14.47
N SER A 10 2.24 -5.67 14.77
CA SER A 10 3.60 -6.11 15.07
C SER A 10 4.44 -6.28 13.80
N THR A 11 5.76 -6.13 13.91
CA THR A 11 6.70 -6.47 12.83
C THR A 11 6.61 -7.92 12.42
N SER A 12 6.37 -8.84 13.37
CA SER A 12 6.18 -10.27 13.09
C SER A 12 4.97 -10.52 12.20
N TYR A 13 3.90 -9.72 12.33
CA TYR A 13 2.74 -9.83 11.44
C TYR A 13 3.10 -9.42 10.01
N LEU A 14 3.84 -8.32 9.86
CA LEU A 14 4.34 -7.88 8.54
C LEU A 14 5.25 -8.94 7.91
N ASP A 15 6.15 -9.56 8.69
CA ASP A 15 7.03 -10.61 8.20
C ASP A 15 6.27 -11.86 7.75
N MET A 16 5.22 -12.26 8.48
CA MET A 16 4.35 -13.37 8.07
C MET A 16 3.61 -13.05 6.77
N LEU A 17 3.03 -11.88 6.65
CA LEU A 17 2.30 -11.46 5.44
C LEU A 17 3.27 -11.33 4.24
N LYS A 18 4.45 -10.75 4.45
CA LYS A 18 5.52 -10.70 3.45
C LYS A 18 5.93 -12.09 2.99
N PHE A 19 6.15 -13.01 3.93
CA PHE A 19 6.52 -14.40 3.61
C PHE A 19 5.43 -15.08 2.76
N ALA A 20 4.16 -14.98 3.15
CA ALA A 20 3.05 -15.53 2.38
C ALA A 20 2.97 -14.92 0.98
N ALA A 21 3.08 -13.60 0.87
CA ALA A 21 3.08 -12.90 -0.41
C ALA A 21 4.22 -13.33 -1.33
N MET A 22 5.44 -13.44 -0.80
CA MET A 22 6.62 -13.85 -1.59
C MET A 22 6.54 -15.30 -2.10
N ASN A 23 5.74 -16.14 -1.46
CA ASN A 23 5.50 -17.53 -1.89
C ASN A 23 4.26 -17.67 -2.79
N SER A 24 3.52 -16.61 -3.05
CA SER A 24 2.41 -16.63 -4.00
C SER A 24 2.92 -16.74 -5.44
N SER A 25 2.22 -17.51 -6.26
CA SER A 25 2.46 -17.60 -7.72
C SER A 25 1.75 -16.50 -8.51
N ASN A 26 0.94 -15.66 -7.86
CA ASN A 26 0.04 -14.72 -8.51
C ASN A 26 0.65 -13.34 -8.78
N TRP A 27 1.97 -13.21 -8.67
CA TRP A 27 2.68 -11.99 -9.04
C TRP A 27 2.58 -11.71 -10.52
N ASN A 28 2.11 -10.51 -10.87
CA ASN A 28 1.97 -10.04 -12.24
C ASN A 28 2.81 -8.80 -12.49
N LEU A 29 3.33 -8.69 -13.69
CA LEU A 29 3.95 -7.48 -14.18
C LEU A 29 2.86 -6.49 -14.58
N LYS A 30 2.75 -5.38 -13.88
CA LYS A 30 1.76 -4.32 -14.18
C LYS A 30 2.45 -3.11 -14.80
N TYR A 31 1.75 -2.53 -15.77
CA TYR A 31 2.10 -1.27 -16.38
C TYR A 31 1.05 -0.24 -15.93
N PRO A 32 1.42 0.72 -15.09
CA PRO A 32 0.49 1.78 -14.71
C PRO A 32 0.02 2.55 -15.94
N ILE A 33 -1.25 2.93 -15.96
CA ILE A 33 -1.84 3.67 -17.09
C ILE A 33 -1.06 4.99 -17.29
N GLY A 34 -0.65 5.23 -18.56
CA GLY A 34 0.10 6.45 -18.93
C GLY A 34 1.59 6.44 -18.58
N MET A 35 2.12 5.31 -18.10
CA MET A 35 3.54 5.15 -17.80
C MET A 35 4.29 4.41 -18.91
N SER A 36 5.60 4.62 -19.01
CA SER A 36 6.46 3.96 -19.97
C SER A 36 6.70 2.48 -19.60
N PHE A 37 7.25 1.71 -20.54
CA PHE A 37 7.65 0.32 -20.30
C PHE A 37 8.67 0.19 -19.13
N GLU A 38 9.45 1.22 -18.88
CA GLU A 38 10.43 1.27 -17.78
C GLU A 38 9.77 1.41 -16.40
N ASP A 39 8.50 1.86 -16.36
CA ASP A 39 7.74 2.07 -15.13
C ASP A 39 7.05 0.80 -14.61
N LYS A 40 7.23 -0.34 -15.27
CA LYS A 40 6.65 -1.61 -14.83
C LYS A 40 7.14 -2.01 -13.43
N HIS A 41 6.24 -2.58 -12.66
CA HIS A 41 6.56 -3.18 -11.37
C HIS A 41 5.79 -4.47 -11.15
N LEU A 42 6.28 -5.31 -10.26
CA LEU A 42 5.56 -6.51 -9.87
C LEU A 42 4.43 -6.14 -8.90
N LYS A 43 3.24 -6.63 -9.19
CA LYS A 43 2.05 -6.44 -8.37
C LYS A 43 1.39 -7.77 -8.08
N LEU A 44 0.95 -7.92 -6.83
CA LEU A 44 0.17 -9.05 -6.36
C LEU A 44 -1.20 -8.52 -5.95
N ASP A 45 -2.21 -8.77 -6.78
CA ASP A 45 -3.59 -8.43 -6.45
C ASP A 45 -4.15 -9.50 -5.50
N ILE A 46 -4.66 -9.08 -4.35
CA ILE A 46 -5.17 -9.95 -3.28
C ILE A 46 -6.70 -9.93 -3.24
N ILE A 47 -7.28 -8.73 -3.36
CA ILE A 47 -8.73 -8.50 -3.41
C ILE A 47 -9.00 -7.54 -4.56
N GLU A 48 -9.97 -7.87 -5.41
CA GLU A 48 -10.54 -6.99 -6.45
C GLU A 48 -12.06 -7.19 -6.45
N ASN A 49 -12.76 -6.48 -5.54
CA ASN A 49 -14.13 -6.67 -5.10
C ASN A 49 -14.37 -8.03 -4.41
N GLU A 50 -13.69 -9.08 -4.84
CA GLU A 50 -13.73 -10.42 -4.25
C GLU A 50 -12.29 -10.90 -4.00
N PRO A 51 -12.07 -11.84 -3.05
CA PRO A 51 -10.75 -12.43 -2.83
C PRO A 51 -10.23 -13.16 -4.07
N ILE A 52 -9.00 -12.81 -4.51
CA ILE A 52 -8.26 -13.52 -5.56
C ILE A 52 -7.42 -14.64 -4.95
N ASP A 53 -6.85 -14.37 -3.78
CA ASP A 53 -6.11 -15.33 -2.97
C ASP A 53 -6.72 -15.32 -1.56
N GLU A 54 -7.45 -16.38 -1.20
CA GLU A 54 -8.22 -16.44 0.05
C GLU A 54 -7.32 -16.38 1.30
N ILE A 55 -6.13 -16.97 1.26
CA ILE A 55 -5.20 -16.96 2.39
C ILE A 55 -4.64 -15.56 2.59
N LEU A 56 -4.12 -14.96 1.53
CA LEU A 56 -3.59 -13.60 1.58
C LEU A 56 -4.69 -12.57 1.90
N ALA A 57 -5.90 -12.76 1.36
CA ALA A 57 -7.04 -11.90 1.68
C ALA A 57 -7.38 -11.97 3.17
N GLY A 58 -7.42 -13.16 3.76
CA GLY A 58 -7.63 -13.33 5.21
C GLY A 58 -6.56 -12.64 6.05
N MET A 59 -5.29 -12.75 5.67
CA MET A 59 -4.17 -12.07 6.34
C MET A 59 -4.26 -10.54 6.16
N ALA A 60 -4.53 -10.06 4.94
CA ALA A 60 -4.68 -8.64 4.67
C ALA A 60 -5.85 -8.02 5.44
N MET A 61 -6.98 -8.72 5.51
CA MET A 61 -8.14 -8.29 6.31
C MET A 61 -7.81 -8.27 7.82
N GLY A 62 -7.04 -9.24 8.32
CA GLY A 62 -6.54 -9.22 9.69
C GLY A 62 -5.66 -8.01 10.00
N LEU A 63 -4.83 -7.56 9.03
CA LEU A 63 -4.07 -6.32 9.13
C LEU A 63 -5.00 -5.09 9.15
N LEU A 64 -5.97 -5.04 8.25
CA LEU A 64 -6.92 -3.93 8.17
C LEU A 64 -7.75 -3.79 9.47
N ILE A 65 -8.14 -4.90 10.09
CA ILE A 65 -8.82 -4.89 11.40
C ILE A 65 -7.93 -4.26 12.47
N GLN A 66 -6.64 -4.61 12.52
CA GLN A 66 -5.70 -4.02 13.47
C GLN A 66 -5.54 -2.49 13.26
N ILE A 67 -5.56 -2.03 12.00
CA ILE A 67 -5.56 -0.60 11.68
C ILE A 67 -6.84 0.08 12.20
N TYR A 68 -8.00 -0.54 12.01
CA TYR A 68 -9.29 -0.03 12.49
C TYR A 68 -9.41 -0.06 14.03
N ASP A 69 -8.78 -1.01 14.71
CA ASP A 69 -8.71 -1.03 16.17
C ASP A 69 -7.98 0.21 16.74
N LYS A 70 -7.00 0.73 15.99
CA LYS A 70 -6.33 1.99 16.34
C LYS A 70 -7.15 3.24 16.00
N ARG A 71 -7.97 3.17 14.96
CA ARG A 71 -8.74 4.29 14.42
C ARG A 71 -10.11 3.84 13.94
N SER A 72 -10.98 3.55 14.91
CA SER A 72 -12.35 3.09 14.65
C SER A 72 -13.22 4.11 13.91
N ASP A 73 -12.88 5.40 14.00
CA ASP A 73 -13.51 6.49 13.24
C ASP A 73 -13.25 6.39 11.73
N LEU A 74 -12.24 5.61 11.31
CA LEU A 74 -11.91 5.34 9.90
C LEU A 74 -12.49 4.01 9.41
N PHE A 75 -13.42 3.41 10.14
CA PHE A 75 -14.01 2.15 9.74
C PHE A 75 -14.87 2.30 8.46
N TYR A 76 -14.39 1.69 7.39
CA TYR A 76 -15.05 1.58 6.10
C TYR A 76 -15.28 0.09 5.81
N PRO A 77 -16.54 -0.38 5.76
CA PRO A 77 -16.85 -1.82 5.77
C PRO A 77 -16.59 -2.53 4.45
N GLU A 78 -16.48 -1.79 3.34
CA GLU A 78 -16.29 -2.37 2.01
C GLU A 78 -14.85 -2.22 1.55
N VAL A 79 -14.16 -3.33 1.31
CA VAL A 79 -12.84 -3.37 0.69
C VAL A 79 -13.01 -3.67 -0.79
N SER A 80 -12.83 -2.66 -1.64
CA SER A 80 -12.92 -2.82 -3.09
C SER A 80 -11.63 -3.34 -3.71
N TYR A 81 -10.49 -3.06 -3.08
CA TYR A 81 -9.18 -3.49 -3.56
C TYR A 81 -8.19 -3.67 -2.41
N CYS A 82 -7.36 -4.69 -2.51
CA CYS A 82 -6.12 -4.84 -1.75
C CYS A 82 -5.05 -5.45 -2.64
N GLY A 83 -3.84 -4.90 -2.61
CA GLY A 83 -2.71 -5.43 -3.34
C GLY A 83 -1.36 -5.11 -2.72
N ILE A 84 -0.34 -5.82 -3.19
CA ILE A 84 1.06 -5.59 -2.80
C ILE A 84 1.85 -5.24 -4.04
N SER A 85 2.60 -4.15 -3.98
CA SER A 85 3.54 -3.74 -5.03
C SER A 85 4.98 -3.97 -4.58
N MET A 86 5.81 -4.52 -5.49
CA MET A 86 7.25 -4.69 -5.27
C MET A 86 8.01 -3.75 -6.18
N LYS A 87 8.84 -2.88 -5.62
CA LYS A 87 9.59 -1.85 -6.33
C LYS A 87 11.07 -1.96 -6.04
N ASP A 88 11.86 -1.79 -7.09
CA ASP A 88 13.32 -1.84 -7.06
C ASP A 88 13.95 -0.46 -6.83
N LYS A 89 15.28 -0.45 -6.61
CA LYS A 89 16.10 0.76 -6.53
C LYS A 89 15.90 1.64 -7.76
N HIS A 90 15.99 2.95 -7.55
CA HIS A 90 15.78 4.00 -8.55
C HIS A 90 14.38 4.06 -9.15
N ARG A 91 13.44 3.27 -8.62
CA ARG A 91 12.06 3.40 -8.99
C ARG A 91 11.51 4.73 -8.49
N LEU A 92 11.10 5.56 -9.43
CA LEU A 92 10.34 6.79 -9.20
C LEU A 92 8.95 6.60 -9.81
N ASP A 93 7.93 6.76 -9.00
CA ASP A 93 6.56 6.71 -9.49
C ASP A 93 6.14 8.08 -10.01
N ASN A 94 5.43 8.11 -11.12
CA ASN A 94 4.77 9.33 -11.57
C ASN A 94 3.64 9.71 -10.61
N ARG A 95 3.46 11.00 -10.36
CA ARG A 95 2.32 11.50 -9.62
C ARG A 95 1.03 11.19 -10.36
N HIS A 96 0.07 10.61 -9.66
CA HIS A 96 -1.22 10.21 -10.22
C HIS A 96 -2.35 10.44 -9.22
N ILE A 97 -3.56 10.34 -9.72
CA ILE A 97 -4.83 10.35 -8.97
C ILE A 97 -5.50 9.01 -9.25
N ASP A 98 -5.96 8.30 -8.22
CA ASP A 98 -6.58 6.98 -8.41
C ASP A 98 -8.09 7.06 -8.73
N HIS A 99 -8.82 7.96 -8.06
CA HIS A 99 -10.28 8.09 -8.16
C HIS A 99 -10.67 9.55 -8.30
N GLU A 100 -10.59 10.09 -9.52
CA GLU A 100 -10.76 11.53 -9.77
C GLU A 100 -12.14 12.08 -9.39
N HIS A 101 -13.19 11.28 -9.53
CA HIS A 101 -14.58 11.73 -9.36
C HIS A 101 -15.32 11.08 -8.19
N ASP A 102 -14.77 10.09 -7.51
CA ASP A 102 -15.46 9.35 -6.46
C ASP A 102 -15.01 9.83 -5.06
N THR A 103 -15.94 10.39 -4.30
CA THR A 103 -15.71 10.91 -2.95
C THR A 103 -15.82 9.86 -1.85
N ASP A 104 -16.29 8.66 -2.19
CA ASP A 104 -16.63 7.64 -1.21
C ASP A 104 -15.47 6.70 -0.89
N TYR A 105 -14.34 6.84 -1.59
CA TYR A 105 -13.15 6.03 -1.35
C TYR A 105 -12.11 6.74 -0.49
N ILE A 106 -11.42 5.94 0.32
CA ILE A 106 -10.14 6.30 0.92
C ILE A 106 -9.13 5.19 0.60
N LYS A 107 -7.85 5.55 0.65
CA LYS A 107 -6.76 4.59 0.55
C LYS A 107 -5.97 4.51 1.86
N ILE A 108 -5.48 3.31 2.13
CA ILE A 108 -4.62 3.01 3.27
C ILE A 108 -3.39 2.31 2.71
N VAL A 109 -2.21 2.89 2.94
CA VAL A 109 -0.95 2.33 2.43
C VAL A 109 0.05 2.14 3.55
N GLY A 110 0.85 1.08 3.46
CA GLY A 110 1.90 0.78 4.41
C GLY A 110 3.02 -0.05 3.79
N LEU A 111 4.02 -0.41 4.60
CA LEU A 111 5.13 -1.26 4.20
C LEU A 111 5.01 -2.66 4.79
N LEU A 112 5.41 -3.67 4.02
CA LEU A 112 5.65 -5.03 4.51
C LEU A 112 7.12 -5.28 4.89
N ASN A 113 8.01 -4.35 4.59
CA ASN A 113 9.39 -4.43 5.03
C ASN A 113 9.48 -4.03 6.50
N SER A 114 9.59 -4.99 7.41
CA SER A 114 9.67 -4.76 8.85
C SER A 114 10.95 -4.04 9.32
N ASN A 115 11.97 -4.02 8.46
CA ASN A 115 13.29 -3.42 8.70
C ASN A 115 13.58 -2.21 7.78
N TRP A 116 12.55 -1.64 7.12
CA TRP A 116 12.75 -0.49 6.22
C TRP A 116 13.25 0.73 6.98
N ASN A 117 14.30 1.37 6.44
CA ASN A 117 14.80 2.63 6.96
C ASN A 117 14.28 3.78 6.08
N SER A 118 13.65 4.78 6.67
CA SER A 118 13.13 5.94 5.94
C SER A 118 14.20 6.72 5.16
N LYS A 119 15.49 6.56 5.51
CA LYS A 119 16.62 7.12 4.76
C LYS A 119 16.87 6.42 3.43
N ASP A 120 16.32 5.23 3.24
CA ASP A 120 16.42 4.45 2.00
C ASP A 120 15.47 4.94 0.90
N GLY A 121 14.78 6.04 1.14
CA GLY A 121 13.83 6.64 0.20
C GLY A 121 12.44 5.98 0.27
N GLY A 122 11.71 6.04 -0.84
CA GLY A 122 10.35 5.50 -0.90
C GLY A 122 9.37 6.24 0.01
N LEU A 123 9.58 7.55 0.21
CA LEU A 123 8.63 8.41 0.93
C LEU A 123 7.27 8.36 0.22
N PHE A 124 6.19 8.49 0.97
CA PHE A 124 4.88 8.73 0.38
C PHE A 124 4.70 10.24 0.16
N LEU A 125 4.53 10.62 -1.10
CA LEU A 125 4.31 12.01 -1.52
C LEU A 125 2.82 12.21 -1.77
N HIS A 126 2.21 13.22 -1.13
CA HIS A 126 0.79 13.54 -1.26
C HIS A 126 0.59 15.06 -1.31
N GLY A 127 0.21 15.58 -2.46
CA GLY A 127 0.25 17.01 -2.70
C GLY A 127 1.68 17.55 -2.47
N ASP A 128 1.82 18.51 -1.59
CA ASP A 128 3.12 19.11 -1.21
C ASP A 128 3.77 18.43 0.01
N GLU A 129 3.13 17.42 0.57
CA GLU A 129 3.62 16.71 1.76
C GLU A 129 4.46 15.50 1.38
N ALA A 130 5.53 15.24 2.16
CA ALA A 130 6.40 14.08 2.04
C ALA A 130 6.45 13.33 3.37
N ILE A 131 5.90 12.13 3.40
CA ILE A 131 5.74 11.32 4.62
C ILE A 131 6.75 10.18 4.59
N PRO A 132 7.63 10.08 5.60
CA PRO A 132 8.48 8.92 5.78
C PRO A 132 7.64 7.67 6.00
N MET A 133 7.90 6.63 5.20
CA MET A 133 7.26 5.34 5.40
C MET A 133 8.03 4.55 6.46
N VAL A 134 7.39 4.30 7.58
CA VAL A 134 7.95 3.57 8.73
C VAL A 134 7.22 2.23 8.85
N PRO A 135 7.93 1.11 9.10
CA PRO A 135 7.27 -0.17 9.37
C PRO A 135 6.22 -0.05 10.49
N THR A 136 5.14 -0.80 10.38
CA THR A 136 3.97 -0.80 11.27
C THR A 136 3.09 0.47 11.25
N HIS A 137 3.54 1.54 10.56
CA HIS A 137 2.75 2.76 10.37
C HIS A 137 2.01 2.72 9.04
N PHE A 138 0.79 3.24 9.02
CA PHE A 138 -0.04 3.29 7.83
C PHE A 138 -0.49 4.71 7.54
N VAL A 139 -0.48 5.07 6.26
CA VAL A 139 -0.95 6.37 5.78
C VAL A 139 -2.35 6.20 5.21
N VAL A 140 -3.29 6.98 5.72
CA VAL A 140 -4.68 7.06 5.23
C VAL A 140 -4.84 8.38 4.48
N PHE A 141 -5.32 8.32 3.25
CA PHE A 141 -5.41 9.50 2.41
C PHE A 141 -6.58 9.50 1.44
N ASP A 142 -6.87 10.69 0.93
CA ASP A 142 -7.84 10.90 -0.14
C ASP A 142 -7.20 10.58 -1.51
N PRO A 143 -7.68 9.55 -2.23
CA PRO A 143 -7.09 9.13 -3.51
C PRO A 143 -7.27 10.15 -4.65
N ARG A 144 -8.06 11.19 -4.45
CA ARG A 144 -8.26 12.29 -5.43
C ARG A 144 -7.15 13.33 -5.39
N VAL A 145 -6.27 13.29 -4.41
CA VAL A 145 -5.10 14.17 -4.35
C VAL A 145 -3.92 13.48 -5.03
N GLN A 146 -3.17 14.23 -5.83
CA GLN A 146 -1.98 13.70 -6.50
C GLN A 146 -0.99 13.13 -5.50
N HIS A 147 -0.59 11.89 -5.75
CA HIS A 147 0.33 11.17 -4.87
C HIS A 147 1.25 10.23 -5.66
N CYS A 148 2.34 9.82 -5.03
CA CYS A 148 3.26 8.81 -5.55
C CYS A 148 4.23 8.36 -4.45
N ALA A 149 5.10 7.40 -4.76
CA ALA A 149 6.28 7.11 -3.94
C ALA A 149 7.51 7.83 -4.50
N SER A 150 8.37 8.36 -3.63
CA SER A 150 9.67 8.91 -4.04
C SER A 150 10.63 7.79 -4.44
N GLU A 151 11.76 8.18 -5.03
CA GLU A 151 12.84 7.27 -5.41
C GLU A 151 13.30 6.41 -4.23
N ILE A 152 13.63 5.15 -4.53
CA ILE A 152 14.25 4.20 -3.59
C ILE A 152 15.75 4.21 -3.83
N THR A 153 16.53 4.42 -2.77
CA THR A 153 18.00 4.57 -2.85
C THR A 153 18.78 3.32 -2.45
N THR A 154 18.14 2.38 -1.78
CA THR A 154 18.72 1.09 -1.38
C THR A 154 18.51 0.01 -2.44
N HIS A 155 19.31 -1.06 -2.40
CA HIS A 155 19.12 -2.26 -3.20
C HIS A 155 18.05 -3.21 -2.65
N GLU A 156 17.52 -2.95 -1.45
CA GLU A 156 16.42 -3.71 -0.89
C GLU A 156 15.13 -3.41 -1.66
N LYS A 157 14.39 -4.45 -2.01
CA LYS A 157 13.09 -4.28 -2.67
C LYS A 157 12.06 -3.75 -1.67
N ARG A 158 11.41 -2.66 -2.03
CA ARG A 158 10.32 -2.09 -1.24
C ARG A 158 9.01 -2.82 -1.57
N LEU A 159 8.42 -3.44 -0.55
CA LEU A 159 7.08 -4.03 -0.65
C LEU A 159 6.09 -3.10 0.04
N GLY A 160 5.19 -2.52 -0.74
CA GLY A 160 4.09 -1.71 -0.24
C GLY A 160 2.78 -2.47 -0.34
N ILE A 161 1.96 -2.44 0.70
CA ILE A 161 0.58 -2.90 0.67
C ILE A 161 -0.35 -1.70 0.58
N ASP A 162 -1.40 -1.80 -0.23
CA ASP A 162 -2.44 -0.79 -0.33
C ASP A 162 -3.83 -1.41 -0.24
N PHE A 163 -4.73 -0.70 0.44
CA PHE A 163 -6.16 -0.97 0.49
C PHE A 163 -6.90 0.21 -0.11
N THR A 164 -7.91 -0.08 -0.90
CA THR A 164 -8.96 0.87 -1.28
C THR A 164 -10.24 0.45 -0.59
N VAL A 165 -10.75 1.30 0.28
CA VAL A 165 -11.95 1.04 1.07
C VAL A 165 -13.00 2.09 0.81
N LYS A 166 -14.28 1.69 0.88
CA LYS A 166 -15.42 2.52 0.50
C LYS A 166 -16.32 2.79 1.68
N LYS A 167 -16.77 4.04 1.80
CA LYS A 167 -17.89 4.40 2.65
C LYS A 167 -19.15 3.67 2.17
N LYS A 168 -19.99 3.32 3.12
CA LYS A 168 -21.37 2.92 2.78
C LYS A 168 -22.16 4.12 2.34
#